data_daeb92d71e0b015673e0d828741a1586
#
_entry.id   daeb92d71e0b015673e0d828741a1586
#
_cell.length_a   1.000
_cell.length_b   1.000
_cell.length_c   1.000
_cell.angle_alpha   90.00
_cell.angle_beta   90.00
_cell.angle_gamma   90.00
#
_symmetry.space_group_name_H-M   'P 1'
#
loop_
_entity.id
_entity.type
_entity.pdbx_description
1 polymer ?
#
loop_
_entity_poly.entity_id
_entity_poly.type
_entity_poly.pdbx_seq_one_letter_code
_entity_poly.pdbx_strand_id
1 'polypeptide(L)'
;EGKGVLNNRISEHILSNLSEIGIKNHLVKRINMREQLVKLVDIIPIEFVVRNIATGSLTNRLGIEEGTVLERPLIEYCLKEDKLGDPIISREHILTFNWLNVMQLDLIDRNLSRLNDFLMGLFRGVGIKLVDFKVEFGLTHESEKNEIILADEISPDTCRLWDTVTDKKLDKDRFRKDLGDLIPAYTEVAKRLGILHEQSNVSAVNVTQLSSVKRKKK
;
A
#
# COMPACT_ATOMS: atom_id res chain seq x y z
N GLU A 1 16.00 -12.37 -3.18
CA GLU A 1 15.77 -12.25 -1.72
C GLU A 1 15.59 -10.78 -1.32
N GLY A 2 14.68 -10.49 -0.38
CA GLY A 2 14.48 -9.13 0.13
C GLY A 2 13.14 -8.47 -0.23
N LYS A 3 12.48 -8.84 -1.32
CA LYS A 3 11.19 -8.28 -1.73
C LYS A 3 10.11 -8.37 -0.64
N GLY A 4 9.93 -9.55 -0.05
CA GLY A 4 8.94 -9.77 1.02
C GLY A 4 9.22 -8.93 2.28
N VAL A 5 10.50 -8.68 2.60
CA VAL A 5 10.89 -7.77 3.70
C VAL A 5 10.47 -6.35 3.40
N LEU A 6 10.72 -5.87 2.18
CA LEU A 6 10.36 -4.51 1.77
C LEU A 6 8.84 -4.32 1.77
N ASN A 7 8.09 -5.25 1.15
CA ASN A 7 6.64 -5.21 1.15
C ASN A 7 6.05 -5.23 2.57
N ASN A 8 6.53 -6.13 3.43
CA ASN A 8 6.08 -6.22 4.81
C ASN A 8 6.28 -4.90 5.58
N ARG A 9 7.44 -4.26 5.43
CA ARG A 9 7.73 -2.99 6.10
C ARG A 9 6.97 -1.81 5.53
N ILE A 10 6.82 -1.73 4.20
CA ILE A 10 6.06 -0.67 3.54
C ILE A 10 4.59 -0.78 3.91
N SER A 11 4.02 -1.99 3.85
CA SER A 11 2.63 -2.24 4.20
C SER A 11 2.35 -1.92 5.67
N GLU A 12 3.20 -2.37 6.60
CA GLU A 12 3.07 -2.03 8.02
C GLU A 12 3.09 -0.52 8.26
N HIS A 13 4.03 0.20 7.64
CA HIS A 13 4.12 1.65 7.76
C HIS A 13 2.84 2.34 7.27
N ILE A 14 2.33 1.95 6.11
CA ILE A 14 1.13 2.56 5.53
C ILE A 14 -0.11 2.21 6.37
N LEU A 15 -0.32 0.94 6.71
CA LEU A 15 -1.48 0.49 7.48
C LEU A 15 -1.51 1.10 8.89
N SER A 16 -0.35 1.29 9.54
CA SER A 16 -0.26 1.99 10.83
C SER A 16 -0.71 3.45 10.71
N ASN A 17 -0.21 4.17 9.72
CA ASN A 17 -0.63 5.56 9.48
C ASN A 17 -2.12 5.68 9.12
N LEU A 18 -2.68 4.72 8.40
CA LEU A 18 -4.11 4.67 8.10
C LEU A 18 -4.95 4.51 9.36
N SER A 19 -4.49 3.72 10.33
CA SER A 19 -5.15 3.58 11.64
C SER A 19 -5.22 4.93 12.38
N GLU A 20 -4.15 5.72 12.35
CA GLU A 20 -4.08 7.04 13.00
C GLU A 20 -5.11 8.04 12.42
N ILE A 21 -5.43 7.93 11.13
CA ILE A 21 -6.46 8.76 10.49
C ILE A 21 -7.85 8.13 10.52
N GLY A 22 -8.04 7.04 11.27
CA GLY A 22 -9.31 6.37 11.49
C GLY A 22 -9.80 5.52 10.32
N ILE A 23 -8.92 5.04 9.45
CA ILE A 23 -9.21 3.99 8.47
C ILE A 23 -8.87 2.65 9.13
N LYS A 24 -9.91 1.93 9.56
CA LYS A 24 -9.75 0.63 10.21
C LYS A 24 -9.18 -0.39 9.24
N ASN A 25 -8.20 -1.15 9.71
CA ASN A 25 -7.56 -2.20 8.94
C ASN A 25 -7.20 -3.41 9.80
N HIS A 26 -6.76 -4.46 9.17
CA HIS A 26 -6.49 -5.74 9.80
C HIS A 26 -5.15 -5.79 10.56
N LEU A 27 -4.25 -4.83 10.38
CA LEU A 27 -2.95 -4.85 11.05
C LEU A 27 -3.11 -4.72 12.57
N VAL A 28 -2.51 -5.65 13.31
CA VAL A 28 -2.35 -5.57 14.76
C VAL A 28 -0.96 -5.06 15.10
N LYS A 29 0.07 -5.74 14.60
CA LYS A 29 1.49 -5.33 14.76
C LYS A 29 2.40 -6.10 13.82
N ARG A 30 3.56 -5.53 13.53
CA ARG A 30 4.66 -6.27 12.92
C ARG A 30 5.36 -7.15 13.96
N ILE A 31 5.56 -8.44 13.66
CA ILE A 31 6.27 -9.39 14.51
C ILE A 31 7.77 -9.32 14.23
N ASN A 32 8.14 -9.37 12.95
CA ASN A 32 9.54 -9.31 12.51
C ASN A 32 9.65 -8.72 11.10
N MET A 33 10.78 -8.91 10.44
CA MET A 33 11.04 -8.35 9.11
C MET A 33 10.15 -8.93 8.00
N ARG A 34 9.51 -10.09 8.23
CA ARG A 34 8.73 -10.81 7.22
C ARG A 34 7.30 -11.12 7.64
N GLU A 35 6.96 -10.89 8.90
CA GLU A 35 5.70 -11.33 9.48
C GLU A 35 4.98 -10.19 10.18
N GLN A 36 3.66 -10.17 10.01
CA GLN A 36 2.72 -9.31 10.71
C GLN A 36 1.67 -10.16 11.42
N LEU A 37 1.25 -9.72 12.57
CA LEU A 37 0.03 -10.19 13.22
C LEU A 37 -1.11 -9.34 12.67
N VAL A 38 -2.12 -10.01 12.13
CA VAL A 38 -3.31 -9.37 11.56
C VAL A 38 -4.56 -9.97 12.18
N LYS A 39 -5.66 -9.23 12.17
CA LYS A 39 -6.98 -9.72 12.52
C LYS A 39 -7.44 -10.72 11.47
N LEU A 40 -8.05 -11.80 11.92
CA LEU A 40 -8.74 -12.74 11.03
C LEU A 40 -10.00 -12.08 10.50
N VAL A 41 -10.16 -12.11 9.19
CA VAL A 41 -11.34 -11.56 8.51
C VAL A 41 -11.81 -12.51 7.41
N ASP A 42 -13.11 -12.50 7.13
CA ASP A 42 -13.67 -13.11 5.94
C ASP A 42 -13.52 -12.12 4.78
N ILE A 43 -12.63 -12.43 3.86
CA ILE A 43 -12.37 -11.56 2.70
C ILE A 43 -13.61 -11.47 1.83
N ILE A 44 -14.03 -10.25 1.51
CA ILE A 44 -15.07 -9.98 0.52
C ILE A 44 -14.50 -10.36 -0.85
N PRO A 45 -15.20 -11.17 -1.67
CA PRO A 45 -14.66 -11.70 -2.92
C PRO A 45 -14.60 -10.64 -4.04
N ILE A 46 -14.15 -9.43 -3.70
CA ILE A 46 -14.05 -8.27 -4.59
C ILE A 46 -12.72 -7.58 -4.34
N GLU A 47 -11.98 -7.35 -5.41
CA GLU A 47 -10.84 -6.45 -5.43
C GLU A 47 -11.30 -5.05 -5.83
N PHE A 48 -10.88 -4.06 -5.08
CA PHE A 48 -11.20 -2.65 -5.31
C PHE A 48 -9.99 -1.93 -5.88
N VAL A 49 -10.14 -1.38 -7.08
CA VAL A 49 -9.05 -0.66 -7.77
C VAL A 49 -9.41 0.81 -7.86
N VAL A 50 -8.51 1.67 -7.41
CA VAL A 50 -8.65 3.12 -7.57
C VAL A 50 -7.57 3.63 -8.50
N ARG A 51 -7.96 4.35 -9.56
CA ARG A 51 -7.04 4.86 -10.58
C ARG A 51 -7.06 6.37 -10.64
N ASN A 52 -5.88 6.96 -10.59
CA ASN A 52 -5.65 8.40 -10.76
C ASN A 52 -5.07 8.72 -12.16
N ILE A 53 -4.36 7.76 -12.73
CA ILE A 53 -3.70 7.89 -14.05
C ILE A 53 -4.03 6.63 -14.86
N ALA A 54 -4.35 6.79 -16.14
CA ALA A 54 -4.70 5.68 -17.00
C ALA A 54 -3.45 4.82 -17.29
N THR A 55 -3.54 3.51 -16.99
CA THR A 55 -2.52 2.51 -17.30
C THR A 55 -3.08 1.09 -17.28
N GLY A 56 -2.32 0.12 -17.75
CA GLY A 56 -2.64 -1.30 -17.68
C GLY A 56 -3.93 -1.66 -18.40
N SER A 57 -4.82 -2.43 -17.74
CA SER A 57 -6.06 -2.91 -18.37
C SER A 57 -7.02 -1.78 -18.79
N LEU A 58 -6.98 -0.63 -18.13
CA LEU A 58 -7.85 0.50 -18.46
C LEU A 58 -7.54 1.05 -19.85
N THR A 59 -6.25 1.25 -20.17
CA THR A 59 -5.82 1.75 -21.46
C THR A 59 -6.23 0.82 -22.60
N ASN A 60 -6.05 -0.49 -22.40
CA ASN A 60 -6.42 -1.50 -23.38
C ASN A 60 -7.94 -1.60 -23.61
N ARG A 61 -8.72 -1.44 -22.55
CA ARG A 61 -10.19 -1.56 -22.64
C ARG A 61 -10.86 -0.37 -23.28
N LEU A 62 -10.36 0.84 -22.98
CA LEU A 62 -11.02 2.09 -23.38
C LEU A 62 -10.27 2.84 -24.47
N GLY A 63 -9.11 2.34 -24.92
CA GLY A 63 -8.28 3.01 -25.94
C GLY A 63 -7.72 4.36 -25.47
N ILE A 64 -7.54 4.53 -24.14
CA ILE A 64 -6.99 5.75 -23.55
C ILE A 64 -5.45 5.66 -23.56
N GLU A 65 -4.76 6.75 -23.85
CA GLU A 65 -3.31 6.81 -23.81
C GLU A 65 -2.75 6.56 -22.40
N GLU A 66 -1.70 5.73 -22.29
CA GLU A 66 -1.02 5.47 -21.00
C GLU A 66 -0.42 6.77 -20.46
N GLY A 67 -0.64 7.07 -19.20
CA GLY A 67 -0.17 8.28 -18.55
C GLY A 67 -1.18 9.43 -18.53
N THR A 68 -2.33 9.27 -19.18
CA THR A 68 -3.41 10.26 -19.10
C THR A 68 -3.89 10.40 -17.65
N VAL A 69 -3.79 11.61 -17.10
CA VAL A 69 -4.31 11.95 -15.77
C VAL A 69 -5.84 11.99 -15.84
N LEU A 70 -6.50 11.25 -14.97
CA LEU A 70 -7.96 11.26 -14.90
C LEU A 70 -8.45 12.51 -14.15
N GLU A 71 -9.51 13.14 -14.65
CA GLU A 71 -10.11 14.35 -14.02
C GLU A 71 -10.58 14.10 -12.58
N ARG A 72 -10.98 12.84 -12.31
CA ARG A 72 -11.36 12.35 -10.98
C ARG A 72 -10.89 10.90 -10.82
N PRO A 73 -10.63 10.44 -9.59
CA PRO A 73 -10.30 9.05 -9.35
C PRO A 73 -11.40 8.11 -9.87
N LEU A 74 -11.00 7.07 -10.59
CA LEU A 74 -11.90 6.03 -11.09
C LEU A 74 -11.84 4.84 -10.12
N ILE A 75 -13.00 4.46 -9.56
CA ILE A 75 -13.15 3.25 -8.76
C ILE A 75 -13.68 2.14 -9.65
N GLU A 76 -13.01 1.01 -9.64
CA GLU A 76 -13.40 -0.22 -10.34
C GLU A 76 -13.48 -1.37 -9.34
N TYR A 77 -14.42 -2.28 -9.59
CA TYR A 77 -14.61 -3.50 -8.83
C TYR A 77 -14.25 -4.68 -9.72
N CYS A 78 -13.43 -5.60 -9.20
CA CYS A 78 -13.10 -6.86 -9.89
C CYS A 78 -13.55 -8.02 -9.01
N LEU A 79 -14.19 -9.03 -9.61
CA LEU A 79 -14.47 -10.26 -8.89
C LEU A 79 -13.14 -10.97 -8.63
N LYS A 80 -12.87 -11.34 -7.37
CA LYS A 80 -11.67 -12.08 -6.99
C LYS A 80 -11.84 -13.56 -7.32
N GLU A 81 -11.59 -13.91 -8.57
CA GLU A 81 -11.68 -15.27 -9.07
C GLU A 81 -10.65 -15.50 -10.19
N ASP A 82 -9.48 -15.98 -9.81
CA ASP A 82 -8.34 -16.20 -10.71
C ASP A 82 -8.70 -17.02 -11.95
N LYS A 83 -9.59 -18.02 -11.81
CA LYS A 83 -10.02 -18.87 -12.92
C LYS A 83 -10.80 -18.12 -13.99
N LEU A 84 -11.43 -17.02 -13.63
CA LEU A 84 -12.16 -16.13 -14.54
C LEU A 84 -11.30 -14.93 -14.99
N GLY A 85 -10.06 -14.80 -14.49
CA GLY A 85 -9.15 -13.68 -14.78
C GLY A 85 -9.58 -12.37 -14.13
N ASP A 86 -10.15 -12.44 -12.93
CA ASP A 86 -10.58 -11.31 -12.10
C ASP A 86 -11.40 -10.27 -12.89
N PRO A 87 -12.57 -10.67 -13.45
CA PRO A 87 -13.32 -9.82 -14.35
C PRO A 87 -13.86 -8.58 -13.64
N ILE A 88 -13.89 -7.45 -14.36
CA ILE A 88 -14.57 -6.25 -13.90
C ILE A 88 -16.06 -6.51 -13.77
N ILE A 89 -16.61 -6.09 -12.64
CA ILE A 89 -18.03 -6.18 -12.31
C ILE A 89 -18.59 -4.79 -12.00
N SER A 90 -19.91 -4.64 -12.17
CA SER A 90 -20.60 -3.40 -11.81
C SER A 90 -21.07 -3.43 -10.35
N ARG A 91 -21.44 -2.25 -9.85
CA ARG A 91 -22.13 -2.11 -8.56
C ARG A 91 -23.40 -2.98 -8.49
N GLU A 92 -24.14 -3.06 -9.59
CA GLU A 92 -25.36 -3.85 -9.70
C GLU A 92 -25.08 -5.34 -9.55
N HIS A 93 -23.97 -5.86 -10.11
CA HIS A 93 -23.55 -7.24 -9.88
C HIS A 93 -23.35 -7.52 -8.40
N ILE A 94 -22.62 -6.64 -7.70
CA ILE A 94 -22.32 -6.79 -6.27
C ILE A 94 -23.61 -6.90 -5.45
N LEU A 95 -24.57 -6.03 -5.71
CA LEU A 95 -25.84 -5.98 -5.00
C LEU A 95 -26.75 -7.15 -5.38
N THR A 96 -26.82 -7.51 -6.65
CA THR A 96 -27.68 -8.60 -7.16
C THR A 96 -27.25 -9.96 -6.61
N PHE A 97 -25.94 -10.20 -6.52
CA PHE A 97 -25.39 -11.45 -5.97
C PHE A 97 -25.22 -11.41 -4.44
N ASN A 98 -25.65 -10.33 -3.77
CA ASN A 98 -25.59 -10.17 -2.32
C ASN A 98 -24.18 -10.32 -1.72
N TRP A 99 -23.13 -9.99 -2.48
CA TRP A 99 -21.77 -9.95 -1.92
C TRP A 99 -21.62 -8.83 -0.89
N LEU A 100 -22.31 -7.70 -1.12
CA LEU A 100 -22.43 -6.56 -0.20
C LEU A 100 -23.84 -5.97 -0.33
N ASN A 101 -24.34 -5.36 0.76
CA ASN A 101 -25.51 -4.49 0.68
C ASN A 101 -25.11 -3.03 0.33
N VAL A 102 -26.09 -2.19 0.06
CA VAL A 102 -25.87 -0.78 -0.34
C VAL A 102 -25.05 -0.01 0.70
N MET A 103 -25.38 -0.15 1.99
CA MET A 103 -24.68 0.59 3.06
C MET A 103 -23.22 0.16 3.20
N GLN A 104 -22.96 -1.13 3.03
CA GLN A 104 -21.60 -1.69 3.06
C GLN A 104 -20.77 -1.19 1.89
N LEU A 105 -21.34 -1.21 0.68
CA LEU A 105 -20.64 -0.74 -0.52
C LEU A 105 -20.39 0.77 -0.46
N ASP A 106 -21.36 1.57 -0.01
CA ASP A 106 -21.17 3.02 0.20
C ASP A 106 -20.11 3.32 1.27
N LEU A 107 -20.00 2.49 2.32
CA LEU A 107 -18.94 2.62 3.32
C LEU A 107 -17.57 2.37 2.70
N ILE A 108 -17.46 1.32 1.88
CA ILE A 108 -16.21 0.98 1.19
C ILE A 108 -15.82 2.10 0.23
N ASP A 109 -16.75 2.62 -0.59
CA ASP A 109 -16.48 3.70 -1.55
C ASP A 109 -15.97 4.97 -0.86
N ARG A 110 -16.56 5.33 0.29
CA ARG A 110 -16.06 6.45 1.11
C ARG A 110 -14.65 6.17 1.65
N ASN A 111 -14.39 4.96 2.11
CA ASN A 111 -13.05 4.58 2.59
C ASN A 111 -12.02 4.58 1.45
N LEU A 112 -12.38 4.11 0.26
CA LEU A 112 -11.52 4.16 -0.92
C LEU A 112 -11.14 5.59 -1.30
N SER A 113 -12.09 6.52 -1.26
CA SER A 113 -11.81 7.94 -1.52
C SER A 113 -10.83 8.52 -0.49
N ARG A 114 -11.08 8.29 0.81
CA ARG A 114 -10.18 8.74 1.89
C ARG A 114 -8.81 8.10 1.80
N LEU A 115 -8.77 6.81 1.47
CA LEU A 115 -7.53 6.06 1.28
C LEU A 115 -6.73 6.63 0.11
N ASN A 116 -7.40 6.93 -1.01
CA ASN A 116 -6.75 7.54 -2.17
C ASN A 116 -6.14 8.91 -1.84
N ASP A 117 -6.88 9.78 -1.17
CA ASP A 117 -6.40 11.10 -0.77
C ASP A 117 -5.16 11.00 0.13
N PHE A 118 -5.21 10.10 1.12
CA PHE A 118 -4.09 9.84 2.01
C PHE A 118 -2.86 9.32 1.24
N LEU A 119 -3.02 8.28 0.43
CA LEU A 119 -1.91 7.68 -0.31
C LEU A 119 -1.32 8.64 -1.35
N MET A 120 -2.15 9.42 -2.04
CA MET A 120 -1.68 10.47 -2.96
C MET A 120 -0.82 11.50 -2.22
N GLY A 121 -1.27 11.95 -1.04
CA GLY A 121 -0.51 12.90 -0.21
C GLY A 121 0.81 12.31 0.28
N LEU A 122 0.77 11.08 0.82
CA LEU A 122 1.94 10.36 1.33
C LEU A 122 3.02 10.21 0.25
N PHE A 123 2.65 9.65 -0.90
CA PHE A 123 3.59 9.39 -1.98
C PHE A 123 4.09 10.67 -2.65
N ARG A 124 3.20 11.66 -2.88
CA ARG A 124 3.59 12.95 -3.44
C ARG A 124 4.59 13.70 -2.56
N GLY A 125 4.42 13.60 -1.24
CA GLY A 125 5.34 14.22 -0.27
C GLY A 125 6.77 13.70 -0.37
N VAL A 126 6.97 12.52 -0.96
CA VAL A 126 8.30 11.89 -1.16
C VAL A 126 8.69 11.77 -2.64
N GLY A 127 8.08 12.57 -3.51
CA GLY A 127 8.42 12.62 -4.94
C GLY A 127 7.97 11.39 -5.74
N ILE A 128 6.87 10.76 -5.35
CA ILE A 128 6.28 9.61 -6.04
C ILE A 128 4.85 9.94 -6.47
N LYS A 129 4.46 9.57 -7.69
CA LYS A 129 3.08 9.61 -8.19
C LYS A 129 2.39 8.30 -7.86
N LEU A 130 1.25 8.36 -7.19
CA LEU A 130 0.34 7.21 -7.08
C LEU A 130 -0.51 7.15 -8.36
N VAL A 131 -0.24 6.17 -9.19
CA VAL A 131 -0.95 5.95 -10.46
C VAL A 131 -2.28 5.26 -10.23
N ASP A 132 -2.24 4.11 -9.60
CA ASP A 132 -3.39 3.37 -9.11
C ASP A 132 -2.99 2.45 -7.95
N PHE A 133 -3.98 1.90 -7.28
CA PHE A 133 -3.77 0.85 -6.29
C PHE A 133 -4.95 -0.11 -6.24
N LYS A 134 -4.68 -1.32 -5.76
CA LYS A 134 -5.65 -2.37 -5.51
C LYS A 134 -5.67 -2.68 -4.01
N VAL A 135 -6.85 -2.83 -3.45
CA VAL A 135 -7.04 -3.24 -2.05
C VAL A 135 -8.21 -4.20 -1.91
N GLU A 136 -8.23 -4.88 -0.78
CA GLU A 136 -9.29 -5.80 -0.39
C GLU A 136 -9.89 -5.35 0.94
N PHE A 137 -11.12 -5.76 1.20
CA PHE A 137 -11.81 -5.56 2.47
C PHE A 137 -12.29 -6.90 3.00
N GLY A 138 -12.44 -6.98 4.31
CA GLY A 138 -12.96 -8.17 4.96
C GLY A 138 -13.88 -7.82 6.12
N LEU A 139 -14.69 -8.80 6.51
CA LEU A 139 -15.60 -8.75 7.65
C LEU A 139 -14.90 -9.33 8.87
N THR A 140 -14.89 -8.59 9.98
CA THR A 140 -14.34 -9.08 11.25
C THR A 140 -15.35 -9.95 11.99
N HIS A 141 -14.84 -10.84 12.87
CA HIS A 141 -15.64 -11.66 13.76
C HIS A 141 -15.56 -11.18 15.24
N GLU A 142 -14.92 -10.03 15.49
CA GLU A 142 -14.61 -9.57 16.86
C GLU A 142 -15.79 -8.92 17.59
N SER A 143 -16.91 -8.65 16.92
CA SER A 143 -18.10 -8.03 17.53
C SER A 143 -19.38 -8.65 16.99
N GLU A 144 -20.51 -8.49 17.74
CA GLU A 144 -21.84 -8.89 17.27
C GLU A 144 -22.24 -8.21 15.94
N LYS A 145 -21.56 -7.11 15.60
CA LYS A 145 -21.67 -6.44 14.30
C LYS A 145 -20.41 -6.69 13.51
N ASN A 146 -20.48 -7.58 12.52
CA ASN A 146 -19.41 -7.79 11.55
C ASN A 146 -18.99 -6.45 10.95
N GLU A 147 -17.80 -5.99 11.28
CA GLU A 147 -17.28 -4.71 10.82
C GLU A 147 -16.45 -4.91 9.56
N ILE A 148 -16.65 -4.04 8.56
CA ILE A 148 -15.83 -4.04 7.35
C ILE A 148 -14.54 -3.26 7.64
N ILE A 149 -13.41 -3.90 7.43
CA ILE A 149 -12.08 -3.29 7.59
C ILE A 149 -11.23 -3.55 6.34
N LEU A 150 -10.28 -2.66 6.11
CA LEU A 150 -9.27 -2.83 5.07
C LEU A 150 -8.39 -4.03 5.41
N ALA A 151 -8.16 -4.88 4.42
CA ALA A 151 -7.33 -6.07 4.50
C ALA A 151 -6.28 -6.07 3.39
N ASP A 152 -5.52 -7.18 3.27
CA ASP A 152 -4.42 -7.33 2.33
C ASP A 152 -3.27 -6.32 2.57
N GLU A 153 -2.29 -6.30 1.68
CA GLU A 153 -1.14 -5.40 1.77
C GLU A 153 -1.37 -4.10 0.98
N ILE A 154 -0.69 -3.04 1.40
CA ILE A 154 -0.48 -1.84 0.57
C ILE A 154 1.02 -1.69 0.35
N SER A 155 1.47 -2.02 -0.86
CA SER A 155 2.88 -2.11 -1.19
C SER A 155 3.11 -1.84 -2.69
N PRO A 156 4.35 -1.77 -3.18
CA PRO A 156 4.60 -1.69 -4.61
C PRO A 156 4.12 -2.91 -5.43
N ASP A 157 3.63 -3.98 -4.79
CA ASP A 157 2.94 -5.08 -5.47
C ASP A 157 1.47 -4.77 -5.78
N THR A 158 0.84 -3.96 -4.95
CA THR A 158 -0.58 -3.58 -5.07
C THR A 158 -0.79 -2.13 -5.52
N CYS A 159 0.28 -1.32 -5.53
CA CYS A 159 0.26 0.07 -6.02
C CYS A 159 1.14 0.23 -7.26
N ARG A 160 0.67 1.00 -8.25
CA ARG A 160 1.55 1.53 -9.29
C ARG A 160 2.09 2.88 -8.86
N LEU A 161 3.41 2.97 -8.83
CA LEU A 161 4.16 4.09 -8.29
C LEU A 161 5.18 4.58 -9.33
N TRP A 162 5.07 5.84 -9.73
CA TRP A 162 6.01 6.44 -10.66
C TRP A 162 6.78 7.59 -10.00
N ASP A 163 8.04 7.71 -10.33
CA ASP A 163 8.83 8.89 -9.94
C ASP A 163 8.23 10.17 -10.55
N THR A 164 8.09 11.23 -9.75
CA THR A 164 7.41 12.47 -10.20
C THR A 164 8.13 13.23 -11.29
N VAL A 165 9.44 13.05 -11.42
CA VAL A 165 10.31 13.80 -12.36
C VAL A 165 10.57 13.00 -13.63
N THR A 166 10.87 11.72 -13.48
CA THR A 166 11.38 10.87 -14.56
C THR A 166 10.34 9.90 -15.11
N ASP A 167 9.17 9.78 -14.47
CA ASP A 167 8.14 8.77 -14.74
C ASP A 167 8.65 7.32 -14.64
N LYS A 168 9.81 7.12 -14.02
CA LYS A 168 10.38 5.79 -13.78
C LYS A 168 9.43 5.00 -12.89
N LYS A 169 9.11 3.78 -13.32
CA LYS A 169 8.24 2.86 -12.57
C LYS A 169 8.99 2.30 -11.36
N LEU A 170 8.38 2.39 -10.18
CA LEU A 170 8.95 1.97 -8.89
C LEU A 170 8.19 0.78 -8.28
N ASP A 171 7.39 0.10 -9.06
CA ASP A 171 6.42 -0.93 -8.67
C ASP A 171 6.58 -2.23 -9.48
N LYS A 172 5.64 -3.15 -9.30
CA LYS A 172 5.60 -4.48 -9.93
C LYS A 172 5.58 -4.44 -11.47
N ASP A 173 5.18 -3.33 -12.09
CA ASP A 173 5.19 -3.22 -13.55
C ASP A 173 6.61 -3.28 -14.14
N ARG A 174 7.66 -3.04 -13.34
CA ARG A 174 9.04 -3.28 -13.76
C ARG A 174 9.26 -4.75 -14.15
N PHE A 175 8.71 -5.68 -13.37
CA PHE A 175 8.76 -7.10 -13.68
C PHE A 175 7.85 -7.46 -14.88
N ARG A 176 6.62 -6.96 -14.88
CA ARG A 176 5.64 -7.23 -15.93
C ARG A 176 6.08 -6.73 -17.32
N LYS A 177 6.87 -5.66 -17.35
CA LYS A 177 7.36 -5.01 -18.58
C LYS A 177 8.84 -5.24 -18.83
N ASP A 178 9.48 -6.16 -18.11
CA ASP A 178 10.93 -6.50 -18.21
C ASP A 178 11.86 -5.27 -18.11
N LEU A 179 11.55 -4.37 -17.16
CA LEU A 179 12.29 -3.11 -16.94
C LEU A 179 13.45 -3.24 -15.93
N GLY A 180 13.88 -4.48 -15.64
CA GLY A 180 14.97 -4.78 -14.71
C GLY A 180 14.51 -5.02 -13.27
N ASP A 181 15.47 -5.06 -12.34
CA ASP A 181 15.29 -5.54 -10.97
C ASP A 181 14.26 -4.78 -10.15
N LEU A 182 13.39 -5.52 -9.45
CA LEU A 182 12.38 -5.01 -8.53
C LEU A 182 13.00 -4.48 -7.23
N ILE A 183 14.00 -5.17 -6.70
CA ILE A 183 14.55 -4.86 -5.37
C ILE A 183 15.07 -3.44 -5.25
N PRO A 184 15.85 -2.90 -6.20
CA PRO A 184 16.28 -1.51 -6.18
C PRO A 184 15.10 -0.52 -6.18
N ALA A 185 14.03 -0.79 -6.95
CA ALA A 185 12.85 0.07 -7.02
C ALA A 185 12.08 0.08 -5.68
N TYR A 186 11.85 -1.09 -5.09
CA TYR A 186 11.17 -1.20 -3.78
C TYR A 186 12.02 -0.62 -2.65
N THR A 187 13.34 -0.78 -2.72
CA THR A 187 14.28 -0.16 -1.78
C THR A 187 14.20 1.36 -1.87
N GLU A 188 14.10 1.91 -3.07
CA GLU A 188 13.93 3.34 -3.31
C GLU A 188 12.64 3.87 -2.68
N VAL A 189 11.50 3.17 -2.89
CA VAL A 189 10.23 3.51 -2.24
C VAL A 189 10.37 3.50 -0.73
N ALA A 190 10.96 2.44 -0.16
CA ALA A 190 11.14 2.31 1.29
C ALA A 190 12.07 3.38 1.88
N LYS A 191 13.13 3.78 1.16
CA LYS A 191 14.02 4.87 1.55
C LYS A 191 13.29 6.21 1.54
N ARG A 192 12.58 6.53 0.47
CA ARG A 192 11.84 7.79 0.36
C ARG A 192 10.75 7.92 1.43
N LEU A 193 10.10 6.82 1.80
CA LEU A 193 9.14 6.78 2.91
C LEU A 193 9.81 6.84 4.30
N GLY A 194 11.14 6.91 4.40
CA GLY A 194 11.86 6.92 5.67
C GLY A 194 11.86 5.59 6.44
N ILE A 195 11.44 4.50 5.78
CA ILE A 195 11.37 3.17 6.40
C ILE A 195 12.75 2.52 6.54
N LEU A 196 13.63 2.77 5.57
CA LEU A 196 15.03 2.36 5.59
C LEU A 196 15.85 3.61 5.88
N HIS A 197 16.47 3.67 7.06
CA HIS A 197 17.48 4.67 7.32
C HIS A 197 18.67 4.39 6.38
N GLU A 198 19.19 5.41 5.71
CA GLU A 198 20.56 5.36 5.21
C GLU A 198 21.44 5.01 6.42
N GLN A 199 22.31 4.01 6.26
CA GLN A 199 23.38 3.83 7.23
C GLN A 199 24.14 5.16 7.22
N SER A 200 23.80 6.07 8.15
CA SER A 200 24.70 7.15 8.48
C SER A 200 26.01 6.44 8.83
N ASN A 201 27.04 6.64 8.02
CA ASN A 201 28.41 6.41 8.45
C ASN A 201 28.59 7.31 9.69
N VAL A 202 28.20 6.80 10.84
CA VAL A 202 28.67 7.30 12.12
C VAL A 202 30.13 6.92 12.12
N SER A 203 30.95 7.77 11.51
CA SER A 203 32.37 7.78 11.73
C SER A 203 32.54 7.73 13.27
N ALA A 204 33.29 6.73 13.72
CA ALA A 204 33.50 6.44 15.10
C ALA A 204 33.73 7.75 15.87
N VAL A 205 32.77 8.13 16.70
CA VAL A 205 32.99 9.20 17.69
C VAL A 205 34.09 8.66 18.58
N ASN A 206 35.25 9.27 18.49
CA ASN A 206 36.38 8.99 19.39
C ASN A 206 35.88 9.12 20.82
N VAL A 207 35.67 8.00 21.50
CA VAL A 207 35.42 7.95 22.92
C VAL A 207 36.73 8.31 23.57
N THR A 208 36.90 9.58 23.90
CA THR A 208 38.02 10.04 24.72
C THR A 208 37.81 9.44 26.10
N GLN A 209 38.62 8.43 26.45
CA GLN A 209 38.67 7.91 27.81
C GLN A 209 39.02 9.07 28.76
N LEU A 210 38.06 9.39 29.65
CA LEU A 210 38.32 10.25 30.79
C LEU A 210 39.33 9.54 31.72
N SER A 211 40.57 9.90 31.59
CA SER A 211 41.66 9.44 32.46
C SER A 211 41.34 9.82 33.91
N SER A 212 41.42 8.84 34.77
CA SER A 212 41.27 8.82 36.22
C SER A 212 41.80 10.08 36.92
N VAL A 213 40.92 10.83 37.55
CA VAL A 213 41.27 11.85 38.53
C VAL A 213 41.78 11.13 39.79
N LYS A 214 43.09 11.18 40.02
CA LYS A 214 43.71 10.72 41.28
C LYS A 214 43.17 11.56 42.44
N ARG A 215 42.41 10.96 43.33
CA ARG A 215 42.11 11.54 44.66
C ARG A 215 43.37 11.64 45.46
N LYS A 216 43.88 12.84 45.71
CA LYS A 216 44.86 13.10 46.78
C LYS A 216 44.14 13.01 48.13
N LYS A 217 44.59 12.07 48.98
CA LYS A 217 44.28 12.05 50.43
C LYS A 217 44.97 13.21 51.11
N LYS A 218 44.22 13.93 51.90
CA LYS A 218 44.72 14.62 53.13
C LYS A 218 43.97 14.01 54.29
#